data_9cc9b20bb6714e7b135b75a6a53482f5
#
_entry.id   9cc9b20bb6714e7b135b75a6a53482f5
#
_cell.length_a   1.000
_cell.length_b   1.000
_cell.length_c   1.000
_cell.angle_alpha   90.00
_cell.angle_beta   90.00
_cell.angle_gamma   90.00
#
_symmetry.space_group_name_H-M   'P 1'
#
loop_
_entity.id
_entity.type
_entity.pdbx_description
1 polymer ?
#
loop_
_entity_poly.entity_id
_entity_poly.type
_entity_poly.pdbx_seq_one_letter_code
_entity_poly.pdbx_strand_id
1 'polypeptide(L)'
;MILFLKKIFNSSYLIIIRNLIGFRPVKVKLPESETHTSISDAFIWRTDHNYHTIFRFSDILKKFYIINQTSQIEIIFYNSRNKKIKSIVFKNNGINNELIIDKKLLNNTEDYGIFYIYHSTKEKY
;
A
#
# COMPACT_ATOMS: atom_id res chain seq x y z
N MET A 1 -37.59 2.75 -4.06
CA MET A 1 -37.03 1.42 -4.35
C MET A 1 -35.53 1.32 -4.15
N ILE A 2 -34.73 2.21 -4.74
CA ILE A 2 -33.23 2.19 -4.64
C ILE A 2 -32.70 2.38 -3.21
N LEU A 3 -33.31 3.30 -2.42
CA LEU A 3 -32.94 3.54 -1.02
C LEU A 3 -33.22 2.34 -0.10
N PHE A 4 -34.29 1.60 -0.36
CA PHE A 4 -34.67 0.42 0.41
C PHE A 4 -33.72 -0.74 0.12
N LEU A 5 -33.34 -0.95 -1.14
CA LEU A 5 -32.32 -1.92 -1.54
C LEU A 5 -30.95 -1.60 -0.91
N LYS A 6 -30.51 -0.34 -0.91
CA LYS A 6 -29.29 0.07 -0.21
C LYS A 6 -29.29 -0.26 1.29
N LYS A 7 -30.44 -0.09 1.95
CA LYS A 7 -30.58 -0.38 3.37
C LYS A 7 -30.51 -1.88 3.67
N ILE A 8 -31.06 -2.71 2.78
CA ILE A 8 -30.96 -4.17 2.86
C ILE A 8 -29.52 -4.62 2.60
N PHE A 9 -28.86 -4.11 1.57
CA PHE A 9 -27.47 -4.47 1.23
C PHE A 9 -26.45 -4.07 2.29
N ASN A 10 -26.74 -3.05 3.10
CA ASN A 10 -25.92 -2.61 4.23
C ASN A 10 -26.38 -3.18 5.59
N SER A 11 -27.31 -4.13 5.61
CA SER A 11 -27.69 -4.79 6.84
C SER A 11 -26.54 -5.66 7.37
N SER A 12 -26.38 -5.71 8.70
CA SER A 12 -25.32 -6.48 9.37
C SER A 12 -25.32 -7.96 8.93
N TYR A 13 -26.47 -8.53 8.66
CA TYR A 13 -26.62 -9.91 8.18
C TYR A 13 -26.01 -10.13 6.79
N LEU A 14 -26.25 -9.22 5.85
CA LEU A 14 -25.70 -9.32 4.50
C LEU A 14 -24.19 -9.02 4.47
N ILE A 15 -23.70 -8.18 5.38
CA ILE A 15 -22.26 -7.96 5.55
C ILE A 15 -21.58 -9.24 6.04
N ILE A 16 -22.18 -9.96 6.99
CA ILE A 16 -21.66 -11.24 7.50
C ILE A 16 -21.65 -12.30 6.39
N ILE A 17 -22.77 -12.46 5.66
CA ILE A 17 -22.88 -13.41 4.54
C ILE A 17 -21.87 -13.09 3.45
N ARG A 18 -21.72 -11.82 3.08
CA ARG A 18 -20.72 -11.36 2.09
C ARG A 18 -19.30 -11.66 2.54
N ASN A 19 -19.00 -11.50 3.83
CA ASN A 19 -17.68 -11.81 4.39
C ASN A 19 -17.41 -13.32 4.43
N LEU A 20 -18.44 -14.16 4.68
CA LEU A 20 -18.36 -15.62 4.64
C LEU A 20 -18.12 -16.14 3.21
N ILE A 21 -18.77 -15.56 2.21
CA ILE A 21 -18.62 -15.94 0.79
C ILE A 21 -17.30 -15.41 0.20
N GLY A 22 -16.55 -14.60 0.96
CA GLY A 22 -15.25 -14.07 0.51
C GLY A 22 -15.38 -12.97 -0.57
N PHE A 23 -16.57 -12.42 -0.76
CA PHE A 23 -16.83 -11.28 -1.65
C PHE A 23 -16.33 -9.97 -1.00
N ARG A 24 -15.02 -9.85 -0.87
CA ARG A 24 -14.39 -8.57 -0.56
C ARG A 24 -13.90 -7.94 -1.86
N PRO A 25 -14.17 -6.65 -2.11
CA PRO A 25 -13.75 -5.99 -3.34
C PRO A 25 -12.23 -5.92 -3.51
N VAL A 26 -11.47 -6.09 -2.44
CA VAL A 26 -10.00 -6.13 -2.49
C VAL A 26 -9.49 -7.14 -1.46
N LYS A 27 -8.93 -8.25 -1.91
CA LYS A 27 -8.08 -9.12 -1.07
C LYS A 27 -6.66 -8.58 -1.15
N VAL A 28 -6.29 -7.71 -0.23
CA VAL A 28 -4.87 -7.39 -0.02
C VAL A 28 -4.27 -8.59 0.71
N LYS A 29 -3.47 -9.40 0.01
CA LYS A 29 -2.58 -10.34 0.70
C LYS A 29 -1.48 -9.49 1.35
N LEU A 30 -1.56 -9.32 2.64
CA LEU A 30 -0.43 -8.82 3.42
C LEU A 30 0.73 -9.80 3.21
N PRO A 31 1.96 -9.32 3.02
CA PRO A 31 3.12 -10.21 3.02
C PRO A 31 3.12 -10.99 4.33
N GLU A 32 3.15 -12.32 4.24
CA GLU A 32 3.38 -13.19 5.38
C GLU A 32 4.78 -12.90 5.89
N SER A 33 4.89 -12.10 6.93
CA SER A 33 6.16 -11.86 7.60
C SER A 33 6.02 -12.19 9.09
N GLU A 34 7.02 -12.84 9.63
CA GLU A 34 7.18 -13.04 11.08
C GLU A 34 7.43 -11.72 11.82
N THR A 35 7.43 -10.61 11.10
CA THR A 35 7.72 -9.28 11.60
C THR A 35 6.43 -8.48 11.76
N HIS A 36 6.38 -7.59 12.73
CA HIS A 36 5.30 -6.62 12.87
C HIS A 36 5.26 -5.71 11.64
N THR A 37 4.14 -5.71 10.93
CA THR A 37 3.97 -4.97 9.68
C THR A 37 2.77 -4.05 9.77
N SER A 38 2.96 -2.79 9.44
CA SER A 38 1.88 -1.84 9.20
C SER A 38 1.77 -1.52 7.71
N ILE A 39 0.56 -1.27 7.23
CA ILE A 39 0.26 -0.87 5.87
C ILE A 39 -0.29 0.56 5.89
N SER A 40 0.12 1.38 4.93
CA SER A 40 -0.44 2.70 4.72
C SER A 40 -1.69 2.66 3.83
N ASP A 41 -2.31 3.82 3.66
CA ASP A 41 -3.30 4.04 2.62
C ASP A 41 -2.71 3.85 1.22
N ALA A 42 -3.59 3.70 0.22
CA ALA A 42 -3.20 3.65 -1.17
C ALA A 42 -2.83 5.05 -1.68
N PHE A 43 -1.68 5.18 -2.30
CA PHE A 43 -1.21 6.38 -2.97
C PHE A 43 -1.26 6.20 -4.48
N ILE A 44 -1.47 7.30 -5.22
CA ILE A 44 -1.53 7.29 -6.68
C ILE A 44 -0.14 7.58 -7.24
N TRP A 45 0.23 6.86 -8.30
CA TRP A 45 1.39 7.17 -9.12
C TRP A 45 1.00 7.31 -10.58
N ARG A 46 1.81 8.06 -11.35
CA ARG A 46 1.58 8.33 -12.75
C ARG A 46 2.90 8.55 -13.49
N THR A 47 3.07 7.89 -14.64
CA THR A 47 4.24 8.04 -15.52
C THR A 47 3.87 8.23 -16.99
N ASP A 48 2.57 8.21 -17.30
CA ASP A 48 2.04 8.50 -18.64
C ASP A 48 2.19 9.99 -18.98
N HIS A 49 2.18 10.34 -20.25
CA HIS A 49 2.25 11.71 -20.77
C HIS A 49 3.42 12.54 -20.18
N ASN A 50 4.58 11.92 -19.95
CA ASN A 50 5.76 12.53 -19.33
C ASN A 50 5.56 13.03 -17.88
N TYR A 51 4.50 12.61 -17.20
CA TYR A 51 4.36 12.84 -15.76
C TYR A 51 5.36 12.00 -14.97
N HIS A 52 5.67 12.46 -13.79
CA HIS A 52 6.32 11.71 -12.73
C HIS A 52 5.67 12.07 -11.40
N THR A 53 5.73 11.17 -10.43
CA THR A 53 5.20 11.40 -9.09
C THR A 53 6.34 11.58 -8.12
N ILE A 54 6.34 12.67 -7.37
CA ILE A 54 7.27 12.88 -6.25
C ILE A 54 6.55 12.49 -4.98
N PHE A 55 7.07 11.47 -4.31
CA PHE A 55 6.48 10.95 -3.09
C PHE A 55 7.41 11.17 -1.90
N ARG A 56 6.92 11.90 -0.89
CA ARG A 56 7.62 12.15 0.37
C ARG A 56 6.98 11.37 1.48
N PHE A 57 7.77 10.64 2.23
CA PHE A 57 7.29 9.78 3.31
C PHE A 57 8.26 9.74 4.48
N SER A 58 7.74 9.40 5.66
CA SER A 58 8.54 9.22 6.86
C SER A 58 8.56 7.76 7.27
N ASP A 59 9.67 7.32 7.85
CA ASP A 59 9.72 6.04 8.57
C ASP A 59 8.97 6.22 9.90
N ILE A 60 7.72 5.76 9.90
CA ILE A 60 6.81 5.91 11.05
C ILE A 60 7.31 5.15 12.28
N LEU A 61 7.96 4.00 12.09
CA LEU A 61 8.49 3.20 13.18
C LEU A 61 9.65 3.92 13.87
N LYS A 62 10.58 4.48 13.11
CA LYS A 62 11.66 5.32 13.67
C LYS A 62 11.15 6.59 14.32
N LYS A 63 10.14 7.22 13.71
CA LYS A 63 9.62 8.51 14.17
C LYS A 63 8.86 8.41 15.48
N PHE A 64 8.06 7.36 15.66
CA PHE A 64 7.14 7.24 16.80
C PHE A 64 7.57 6.22 17.84
N TYR A 65 8.35 5.21 17.47
CA TYR A 65 8.71 4.08 18.35
C TYR A 65 10.20 3.98 18.66
N ILE A 66 11.01 4.97 18.22
CA ILE A 66 12.47 5.03 18.48
C ILE A 66 13.19 3.73 18.03
N ILE A 67 12.72 3.12 16.95
CA ILE A 67 13.31 1.91 16.40
C ILE A 67 14.49 2.31 15.51
N ASN A 68 15.71 1.99 15.93
CA ASN A 68 16.91 2.53 15.32
C ASN A 68 17.60 1.60 14.31
N GLN A 69 17.41 0.30 14.38
CA GLN A 69 18.30 -0.62 13.66
C GLN A 69 17.64 -1.54 12.63
N THR A 70 16.38 -1.92 12.76
CA THR A 70 15.79 -2.99 11.95
C THR A 70 14.52 -2.60 11.19
N SER A 71 14.23 -1.29 11.07
CA SER A 71 13.06 -0.88 10.28
C SER A 71 13.34 -1.06 8.79
N GLN A 72 12.37 -1.60 8.11
CA GLN A 72 12.35 -1.79 6.66
C GLN A 72 11.07 -1.18 6.10
N ILE A 73 11.19 -0.47 5.00
CA ILE A 73 10.06 0.08 4.27
C ILE A 73 10.01 -0.63 2.93
N GLU A 74 8.89 -1.24 2.60
CA GLU A 74 8.62 -1.82 1.29
C GLU A 74 7.51 -1.04 0.60
N ILE A 75 7.74 -0.62 -0.65
CA ILE A 75 6.74 0.04 -1.49
C ILE A 75 6.39 -0.91 -2.62
N ILE A 76 5.10 -1.26 -2.75
CA ILE A 76 4.60 -2.18 -3.78
C ILE A 76 3.71 -1.42 -4.75
N PHE A 77 4.07 -1.45 -6.03
CA PHE A 77 3.39 -0.75 -7.11
C PHE A 77 2.45 -1.67 -7.88
N TYR A 78 1.25 -1.17 -8.16
CA TYR A 78 0.24 -1.82 -9.00
C TYR A 78 -0.13 -0.88 -10.15
N ASN A 79 -0.32 -1.42 -11.35
CA ASN A 79 -0.70 -0.66 -12.53
C ASN A 79 -2.22 -0.41 -12.59
N SER A 80 -2.68 0.28 -13.66
CA SER A 80 -4.10 0.57 -13.93
C SER A 80 -5.00 -0.66 -13.98
N ARG A 81 -4.43 -1.85 -14.25
CA ARG A 81 -5.13 -3.14 -14.27
C ARG A 81 -5.02 -3.90 -12.94
N ASN A 82 -4.58 -3.23 -11.89
CA ASN A 82 -4.40 -3.82 -10.56
C ASN A 82 -3.38 -4.97 -10.49
N LYS A 83 -2.44 -5.01 -11.43
CA LYS A 83 -1.37 -6.00 -11.48
C LYS A 83 -0.12 -5.44 -10.81
N LYS A 84 0.50 -6.19 -9.89
CA LYS A 84 1.78 -5.84 -9.28
C LYS A 84 2.85 -5.73 -10.37
N ILE A 85 3.55 -4.60 -10.43
CA ILE A 85 4.60 -4.33 -11.41
C ILE A 85 5.98 -4.24 -10.80
N LYS A 86 6.08 -3.75 -9.56
CA LYS A 86 7.37 -3.60 -8.87
C LYS A 86 7.22 -3.58 -7.36
N SER A 87 8.26 -3.98 -6.66
CA SER A 87 8.47 -3.77 -5.24
C SER A 87 9.84 -3.15 -5.03
N ILE A 88 9.93 -2.18 -4.12
CA ILE A 88 11.16 -1.51 -3.74
C ILE A 88 11.30 -1.58 -2.23
N VAL A 89 12.45 -2.02 -1.77
CA VAL A 89 12.74 -2.18 -0.34
C VAL A 89 13.81 -1.19 0.07
N PHE A 90 13.50 -0.41 1.08
CA PHE A 90 14.43 0.52 1.72
C PHE A 90 14.84 -0.02 3.09
N LYS A 91 16.15 -0.11 3.32
CA LYS A 91 16.73 -0.53 4.60
C LYS A 91 17.61 0.59 5.14
N ASN A 92 17.56 0.82 6.44
CA ASN A 92 18.40 1.80 7.13
C ASN A 92 18.30 3.24 6.60
N ASN A 93 17.08 3.67 6.25
CA ASN A 93 16.85 5.02 5.78
C ASN A 93 16.79 6.04 6.92
N GLY A 94 16.92 7.33 6.56
CA GLY A 94 16.60 8.43 7.44
C GLY A 94 15.11 8.46 7.81
N ILE A 95 14.76 9.34 8.75
CA ILE A 95 13.35 9.51 9.17
C ILE A 95 12.50 10.01 8.01
N ASN A 96 13.00 10.99 7.24
CA ASN A 96 12.31 11.57 6.10
C ASN A 96 12.97 11.12 4.79
N ASN A 97 12.15 10.70 3.84
CA ASN A 97 12.60 10.15 2.56
C ASN A 97 11.81 10.75 1.41
N GLU A 98 12.41 10.77 0.23
CA GLU A 98 11.78 11.17 -1.01
C GLU A 98 12.03 10.11 -2.07
N LEU A 99 11.01 9.79 -2.85
CA LEU A 99 11.08 8.86 -3.97
C LEU A 99 10.49 9.53 -5.21
N ILE A 100 11.28 9.61 -6.27
CA ILE A 100 10.81 10.04 -7.59
C ILE A 100 10.35 8.79 -8.34
N ILE A 101 9.07 8.74 -8.63
CA ILE A 101 8.43 7.64 -9.36
C ILE A 101 8.31 8.08 -10.81
N ASP A 102 9.24 7.65 -11.61
CA ASP A 102 9.34 7.93 -13.04
C ASP A 102 9.29 6.62 -13.87
N LYS A 103 9.34 6.75 -15.18
CA LYS A 103 9.37 5.60 -16.10
C LYS A 103 10.55 4.67 -15.83
N LYS A 104 11.74 5.21 -15.51
CA LYS A 104 12.95 4.41 -15.25
C LYS A 104 12.77 3.56 -14.00
N LEU A 105 12.21 4.14 -12.95
CA LEU A 105 11.94 3.42 -11.72
C LEU A 105 10.99 2.24 -11.96
N LEU A 106 9.99 2.39 -12.81
CA LEU A 106 8.95 1.40 -13.08
C LEU A 106 9.19 0.58 -14.36
N ASN A 107 10.45 0.27 -14.68
CA ASN A 107 10.83 -0.59 -15.81
C ASN A 107 10.32 -0.06 -17.16
N ASN A 108 10.43 1.25 -17.39
CA ASN A 108 9.93 1.98 -18.55
C ASN A 108 8.41 1.86 -18.78
N THR A 109 7.66 1.58 -17.73
CA THR A 109 6.19 1.54 -17.78
C THR A 109 5.63 2.95 -17.95
N GLU A 110 4.78 3.14 -18.95
CA GLU A 110 4.00 4.35 -19.18
C GLU A 110 2.54 4.07 -18.83
N ASP A 111 2.15 4.32 -17.60
CA ASP A 111 0.85 3.98 -17.05
C ASP A 111 0.57 4.84 -15.80
N TYR A 112 -0.52 4.55 -15.15
CA TYR A 112 -0.88 5.06 -13.82
C TYR A 112 -1.34 3.90 -12.94
N GLY A 113 -1.41 4.14 -11.65
CA GLY A 113 -1.88 3.12 -10.73
C GLY A 113 -1.78 3.54 -9.27
N ILE A 114 -1.70 2.57 -8.41
CA ILE A 114 -1.61 2.77 -6.97
C ILE A 114 -0.36 2.08 -6.41
N PHE A 115 0.10 2.56 -5.27
CA PHE A 115 1.11 1.87 -4.47
C PHE A 115 0.75 1.91 -2.99
N TYR A 116 1.29 0.93 -2.27
CA TYR A 116 1.17 0.82 -0.82
C TYR A 116 2.54 0.84 -0.18
N ILE A 117 2.62 1.35 1.04
CA ILE A 117 3.82 1.35 1.85
C ILE A 117 3.63 0.40 3.02
N TYR A 118 4.60 -0.46 3.22
CA TYR A 118 4.66 -1.39 4.35
C TYR A 118 5.86 -1.03 5.22
N HIS A 119 5.60 -0.84 6.49
CA HIS A 119 6.63 -0.64 7.50
C HIS A 119 6.76 -1.93 8.32
N SER A 120 7.93 -2.48 8.41
CA SER A 120 8.20 -3.70 9.16
C SER A 120 9.43 -3.57 10.04
N THR A 121 9.42 -4.27 11.18
CA THR A 121 10.55 -4.35 12.10
C THR A 121 10.57 -5.71 12.77
N LYS A 122 11.77 -6.16 13.17
CA LYS A 122 11.96 -7.33 14.02
C LYS A 122 11.95 -6.98 15.52
N GLU A 123 12.03 -5.69 15.83
CA GLU A 123 11.99 -5.20 17.21
C GLU A 123 10.54 -5.23 17.72
N LYS A 124 10.40 -5.54 19.02
CA LYS A 124 9.11 -5.37 19.72
C LYS A 124 8.98 -3.91 20.13
N TYR A 125 7.83 -3.29 19.89
CA TYR A 125 7.49 -1.93 20.26
C TYR A 125 6.15 -1.86 21.02
#